data_20c12990d6dc8085a1f32a821c5e6263
#
_entry.id   20c12990d6dc8085a1f32a821c5e6263
#
_cell.length_a   1.000
_cell.length_b   1.000
_cell.length_c   1.000
_cell.angle_alpha   90.00
_cell.angle_beta   90.00
_cell.angle_gamma   90.00
#
_symmetry.space_group_name_H-M   'P 1'
#
loop_
_entity.id
_entity.type
_entity.pdbx_description
1 polymer ?
#
loop_
_entity_poly.entity_id
_entity_poly.type
_entity_poly.pdbx_seq_one_letter_code
_entity_poly.pdbx_strand_id
1 'polypeptide(L)'
;NLNDYHKKEFPHLHDTLSPVFVDIYGESFLWNMVRKMMRVFVDVAIGKLSLEKVEELLNPAENDPRANIKVLDPDYLILMDIKYDGVKFVYDDYACERFKRNLVDSLGDLQRKYAIRESMIKSLDDLNG
;
A
#
# COMPACT_ATOMS: atom_id res chain seq x y z
N ASN A 1 -7.21 3.65 -18.66
CA ASN A 1 -5.91 3.34 -18.06
C ASN A 1 -6.04 3.42 -16.55
N LEU A 2 -5.59 2.41 -15.81
CA LEU A 2 -5.65 2.34 -14.34
C LEU A 2 -4.95 3.55 -13.67
N ASN A 3 -3.84 4.00 -14.23
CA ASN A 3 -3.15 5.20 -13.76
C ASN A 3 -4.02 6.46 -13.85
N ASP A 4 -4.85 6.59 -14.87
CA ASP A 4 -5.76 7.73 -15.01
C ASP A 4 -6.89 7.66 -14.00
N TYR A 5 -7.38 6.46 -13.68
CA TYR A 5 -8.35 6.24 -12.61
C TYR A 5 -7.76 6.67 -11.26
N HIS A 6 -6.61 6.15 -10.88
CA HIS A 6 -5.98 6.48 -9.60
C HIS A 6 -5.60 7.96 -9.48
N LYS A 7 -5.17 8.59 -10.57
CA LYS A 7 -4.88 10.03 -10.61
C LYS A 7 -6.13 10.88 -10.39
N LYS A 8 -7.27 10.41 -10.89
CA LYS A 8 -8.57 11.07 -10.70
C LYS A 8 -9.09 10.90 -9.27
N GLU A 9 -8.98 9.68 -8.73
CA GLU A 9 -9.49 9.36 -7.39
C GLU A 9 -8.60 9.90 -6.26
N PHE A 10 -7.29 9.99 -6.50
CA PHE A 10 -6.30 10.41 -5.50
C PHE A 10 -5.40 11.55 -6.00
N PRO A 11 -5.97 12.70 -6.42
CA PRO A 11 -5.19 13.79 -7.03
C PRO A 11 -4.09 14.32 -6.10
N HIS A 12 -4.37 14.42 -4.80
CA HIS A 12 -3.41 15.00 -3.83
C HIS A 12 -2.12 14.20 -3.67
N LEU A 13 -2.14 12.89 -3.95
CA LEU A 13 -0.94 12.06 -3.87
C LEU A 13 0.01 12.34 -5.04
N HIS A 14 -0.52 12.75 -6.19
CA HIS A 14 0.28 13.03 -7.38
C HIS A 14 1.01 14.39 -7.34
N ASP A 15 0.56 15.31 -6.51
CA ASP A 15 1.17 16.64 -6.39
C ASP A 15 2.48 16.60 -5.56
N THR A 16 2.58 15.70 -4.60
CA THR A 16 3.70 15.62 -3.65
C THR A 16 4.51 14.35 -3.76
N LEU A 17 3.93 13.28 -4.28
CA LEU A 17 4.54 11.96 -4.40
C LEU A 17 4.29 11.42 -5.82
N SER A 18 5.11 10.47 -6.24
CA SER A 18 4.86 9.66 -7.45
C SER A 18 4.47 8.23 -7.04
N PRO A 19 3.25 8.02 -6.53
CA PRO A 19 2.86 6.72 -6.02
C PRO A 19 2.69 5.72 -7.17
N VAL A 20 3.06 4.47 -6.90
CA VAL A 20 2.76 3.34 -7.77
C VAL A 20 1.59 2.57 -7.15
N PHE A 21 0.49 2.46 -7.89
CA PHE A 21 -0.66 1.66 -7.49
C PHE A 21 -0.61 0.29 -8.16
N VAL A 22 -0.87 -0.74 -7.39
CA VAL A 22 -0.94 -2.12 -7.88
C VAL A 22 -2.28 -2.72 -7.46
N ASP A 23 -3.13 -3.02 -8.44
CA ASP A 23 -4.40 -3.69 -8.20
C ASP A 23 -4.23 -5.20 -8.35
N ILE A 24 -4.67 -5.94 -7.35
CA ILE A 24 -4.59 -7.39 -7.33
C ILE A 24 -6.01 -7.96 -7.21
N TYR A 25 -6.36 -8.81 -8.16
CA TYR A 25 -7.66 -9.47 -8.24
C TYR A 25 -7.49 -10.97 -8.01
N GLY A 26 -8.40 -11.58 -7.30
CA GLY A 26 -8.42 -13.01 -7.06
C GLY A 26 -9.72 -13.47 -6.41
N GLU A 27 -10.04 -14.73 -6.58
CA GLU A 27 -11.22 -15.34 -5.94
C GLU A 27 -11.06 -15.44 -4.43
N SER A 28 -9.83 -15.64 -3.97
CA SER A 28 -9.47 -15.64 -2.55
C SER A 28 -7.99 -15.36 -2.34
N PHE A 29 -7.64 -14.90 -1.17
CA PHE A 29 -6.25 -14.66 -0.79
C PHE A 29 -5.95 -15.36 0.54
N LEU A 30 -4.85 -16.10 0.59
CA LEU A 30 -4.32 -16.65 1.83
C LEU A 30 -3.84 -15.53 2.77
N TRP A 31 -3.75 -15.85 4.04
CA TRP A 31 -3.25 -14.92 5.04
C TRP A 31 -1.88 -14.32 4.65
N ASN A 32 -1.80 -13.00 4.65
CA ASN A 32 -0.63 -12.23 4.23
C ASN A 32 -0.16 -12.45 2.77
N MET A 33 -0.90 -13.15 1.93
CA MET A 33 -0.46 -13.48 0.57
C MET A 33 -0.13 -12.22 -0.25
N VAL A 34 -1.06 -11.27 -0.34
CA VAL A 34 -0.86 -10.02 -1.09
C VAL A 34 0.33 -9.23 -0.57
N ARG A 35 0.48 -9.11 0.74
CA ARG A 35 1.59 -8.39 1.37
C ARG A 35 2.95 -9.05 1.11
N LYS A 36 3.00 -10.39 1.03
CA LYS A 36 4.22 -11.12 0.64
C LYS A 36 4.53 -10.96 -0.84
N MET A 37 3.54 -11.02 -1.71
CA MET A 37 3.70 -10.78 -3.15
C MET A 37 4.26 -9.37 -3.40
N MET A 38 3.66 -8.37 -2.79
CA MET A 38 4.14 -6.99 -2.91
C MET A 38 5.53 -6.79 -2.34
N ARG A 39 5.90 -7.52 -1.27
CA ARG A 39 7.27 -7.51 -0.76
C ARG A 39 8.27 -8.00 -1.81
N VAL A 40 7.97 -9.09 -2.49
CA VAL A 40 8.80 -9.62 -3.57
C VAL A 40 8.93 -8.59 -4.70
N PHE A 41 7.82 -7.96 -5.14
CA PHE A 41 7.86 -6.93 -6.17
C PHE A 41 8.74 -5.75 -5.79
N VAL A 42 8.62 -5.26 -4.57
CA VAL A 42 9.46 -4.15 -4.08
C VAL A 42 10.93 -4.56 -4.03
N ASP A 43 11.25 -5.76 -3.50
CA ASP A 43 12.63 -6.22 -3.38
C ASP A 43 13.29 -6.44 -4.75
N VAL A 44 12.54 -6.86 -5.78
CA VAL A 44 13.02 -6.90 -7.16
C VAL A 44 13.24 -5.50 -7.72
N ALA A 45 12.28 -4.60 -7.54
CA ALA A 45 12.34 -3.24 -8.07
C ALA A 45 13.52 -2.44 -7.53
N ILE A 46 13.92 -2.67 -6.28
CA ILE A 46 15.08 -2.02 -5.64
C ILE A 46 16.38 -2.84 -5.73
N GLY A 47 16.38 -3.93 -6.51
CA GLY A 47 17.56 -4.76 -6.76
C GLY A 47 18.03 -5.64 -5.60
N LYS A 48 17.18 -5.85 -4.58
CA LYS A 48 17.49 -6.75 -3.45
C LYS A 48 17.21 -8.22 -3.74
N LEU A 49 16.39 -8.49 -4.75
CA LEU A 49 16.01 -9.83 -5.19
C LEU A 49 16.15 -9.94 -6.70
N SER A 50 16.79 -10.99 -7.19
CA SER A 50 16.91 -11.24 -8.63
C SER A 50 15.65 -11.98 -9.16
N LEU A 51 15.43 -11.92 -10.47
CA LEU A 51 14.33 -12.63 -11.13
C LEU A 51 14.48 -14.16 -11.01
N GLU A 52 15.71 -14.67 -11.08
CA GLU A 52 16.00 -16.10 -10.89
C GLU A 52 15.54 -16.55 -9.50
N LYS A 53 15.76 -15.71 -8.48
CA LYS A 53 15.28 -16.02 -7.14
C LYS A 53 13.76 -15.97 -7.00
N VAL A 54 13.08 -15.16 -7.80
CA VAL A 54 11.60 -15.16 -7.88
C VAL A 54 11.13 -16.48 -8.50
N GLU A 55 11.79 -16.98 -9.54
CA GLU A 55 11.45 -18.26 -10.16
C GLU A 55 11.61 -19.43 -9.17
N GLU A 56 12.66 -19.43 -8.34
CA GLU A 56 12.82 -20.41 -7.27
C GLU A 56 11.67 -20.31 -6.23
N LEU A 57 11.21 -19.11 -5.90
CA LEU A 57 10.08 -18.92 -5.00
C LEU A 57 8.75 -19.42 -5.57
N LEU A 58 8.58 -19.40 -6.88
CA LEU A 58 7.40 -19.91 -7.58
C LEU A 58 7.40 -21.42 -7.74
N ASN A 59 8.60 -22.03 -7.80
CA ASN A 59 8.81 -23.46 -7.95
C ASN A 59 9.43 -24.05 -6.68
N PRO A 60 8.65 -24.27 -5.63
CA PRO A 60 9.19 -24.67 -4.34
C PRO A 60 9.76 -26.10 -4.41
N ALA A 61 11.02 -26.25 -4.04
CA ALA A 61 11.59 -27.53 -3.64
C ALA A 61 11.15 -27.89 -2.20
N GLU A 62 11.57 -29.06 -1.71
CA GLU A 62 11.16 -29.63 -0.38
C GLU A 62 11.27 -28.67 0.81
N ASN A 63 12.15 -27.65 0.75
CA ASN A 63 12.25 -26.59 1.75
C ASN A 63 11.66 -25.31 1.19
N ASP A 64 10.42 -24.98 1.57
CA ASP A 64 9.69 -23.83 1.06
C ASP A 64 10.30 -22.49 1.54
N PRO A 65 11.10 -21.78 0.71
CA PRO A 65 11.71 -20.51 1.11
C PRO A 65 10.68 -19.39 1.27
N ARG A 66 9.43 -19.59 0.82
CA ARG A 66 8.34 -18.60 0.94
C ARG A 66 7.94 -18.35 2.38
N ALA A 67 8.22 -19.29 3.28
CA ALA A 67 7.97 -19.11 4.71
C ALA A 67 8.76 -17.94 5.30
N ASN A 68 9.93 -17.63 4.73
CA ASN A 68 10.84 -16.59 5.22
C ASN A 68 10.63 -15.21 4.57
N ILE A 69 9.67 -15.06 3.64
CA ILE A 69 9.38 -13.77 3.03
C ILE A 69 8.72 -12.88 4.08
N LYS A 70 9.38 -11.76 4.41
CA LYS A 70 8.81 -10.72 5.27
C LYS A 70 7.59 -10.10 4.57
N VAL A 71 6.60 -9.72 5.36
CA VAL A 71 5.41 -9.02 4.84
C VAL A 71 5.67 -7.52 4.77
N LEU A 72 5.05 -6.84 3.80
CA LEU A 72 4.98 -5.38 3.80
C LEU A 72 4.05 -4.89 4.91
N ASP A 73 4.24 -3.62 5.29
CA ASP A 73 3.38 -2.93 6.22
C ASP A 73 1.93 -2.95 5.73
N PRO A 74 0.94 -3.24 6.59
CA PRO A 74 -0.46 -3.26 6.20
C PRO A 74 -1.01 -1.90 5.80
N ASP A 75 -0.41 -0.79 6.22
CA ASP A 75 -0.88 0.58 5.96
C ASP A 75 -0.91 0.93 4.47
N TYR A 76 -0.22 0.15 3.64
CA TYR A 76 -0.22 0.30 2.17
C TYR A 76 -1.25 -0.59 1.46
N LEU A 77 -2.02 -1.40 2.19
CA LEU A 77 -2.99 -2.33 1.62
C LEU A 77 -4.41 -1.85 1.86
N ILE A 78 -5.16 -1.69 0.79
CA ILE A 78 -6.58 -1.29 0.82
C ILE A 78 -7.40 -2.42 0.20
N LEU A 79 -8.42 -2.90 0.91
CA LEU A 79 -9.45 -3.75 0.35
C LEU A 79 -10.45 -2.86 -0.40
N MET A 80 -10.44 -2.94 -1.72
CA MET A 80 -11.26 -2.06 -2.55
C MET A 80 -12.69 -2.57 -2.72
N ASP A 81 -12.85 -3.87 -2.93
CA ASP A 81 -14.17 -4.47 -3.18
C ASP A 81 -14.19 -5.96 -2.86
N ILE A 82 -15.36 -6.47 -2.52
CA ILE A 82 -15.66 -7.88 -2.38
C ILE A 82 -16.97 -8.16 -3.14
N LYS A 83 -16.96 -9.17 -4.01
CA LYS A 83 -18.13 -9.56 -4.80
C LYS A 83 -18.54 -10.99 -4.46
N TYR A 84 -19.83 -11.18 -4.24
CA TYR A 84 -20.46 -12.49 -4.11
C TYR A 84 -21.66 -12.57 -5.04
N ASP A 85 -21.81 -13.70 -5.71
CA ASP A 85 -22.96 -13.92 -6.58
C ASP A 85 -24.26 -13.83 -5.79
N GLY A 86 -25.19 -13.01 -6.32
CA GLY A 86 -26.51 -12.82 -5.72
C GLY A 86 -26.53 -11.98 -4.42
N VAL A 87 -25.40 -11.46 -3.97
CA VAL A 87 -25.31 -10.60 -2.77
C VAL A 87 -25.11 -9.14 -3.19
N LYS A 88 -25.95 -8.27 -2.67
CA LYS A 88 -25.77 -6.81 -2.80
C LYS A 88 -25.45 -6.25 -1.43
N PHE A 89 -24.25 -5.68 -1.29
CA PHE A 89 -23.87 -4.97 -0.07
C PHE A 89 -24.62 -3.64 0.04
N VAL A 90 -25.08 -3.36 1.25
CA VAL A 90 -25.68 -2.07 1.62
C VAL A 90 -24.79 -1.45 2.67
N TYR A 91 -24.36 -0.22 2.43
CA TYR A 91 -23.55 0.52 3.37
C TYR A 91 -24.43 1.17 4.44
N ASP A 92 -24.00 1.11 5.68
CA ASP A 92 -24.59 1.85 6.79
C ASP A 92 -24.04 3.28 6.79
N ASP A 93 -24.88 4.27 6.59
CA ASP A 93 -24.47 5.66 6.46
C ASP A 93 -23.77 6.18 7.71
N TYR A 94 -24.24 5.78 8.89
CA TYR A 94 -23.63 6.21 10.16
C TYR A 94 -22.22 5.62 10.31
N ALA A 95 -22.04 4.33 9.98
CA ALA A 95 -20.74 3.68 10.01
C ALA A 95 -19.77 4.31 9.00
N CYS A 96 -20.24 4.64 7.79
CA CYS A 96 -19.45 5.31 6.78
C CYS A 96 -18.99 6.71 7.23
N GLU A 97 -19.88 7.52 7.78
CA GLU A 97 -19.55 8.86 8.27
C GLU A 97 -18.59 8.81 9.47
N ARG A 98 -18.76 7.85 10.36
CA ARG A 98 -17.84 7.63 11.49
C ARG A 98 -16.44 7.23 11.00
N PHE A 99 -16.38 6.31 10.05
CA PHE A 99 -15.11 5.87 9.46
C PHE A 99 -14.40 7.02 8.76
N LYS A 100 -15.12 7.77 7.94
CA LYS A 100 -14.60 8.98 7.26
C LYS A 100 -14.02 9.98 8.25
N ARG A 101 -14.72 10.25 9.36
CA ARG A 101 -14.24 11.16 10.40
C ARG A 101 -12.92 10.69 10.99
N ASN A 102 -12.80 9.41 11.34
CA ASN A 102 -11.56 8.84 11.85
C ASN A 102 -10.39 8.98 10.86
N LEU A 103 -10.67 8.81 9.55
CA LEU A 103 -9.65 9.01 8.52
C LEU A 103 -9.22 10.48 8.41
N VAL A 104 -10.16 11.42 8.49
CA VAL A 104 -9.86 12.87 8.47
C VAL A 104 -9.00 13.27 9.67
N ASP A 105 -9.33 12.79 10.87
CA ASP A 105 -8.56 13.05 12.08
C ASP A 105 -7.14 12.48 11.96
N SER A 106 -7.00 11.25 11.50
CA SER A 106 -5.71 10.61 11.27
C SER A 106 -4.88 11.35 10.22
N LEU A 107 -5.51 11.80 9.13
CA LEU A 107 -4.84 12.60 8.10
C LEU A 107 -4.33 13.93 8.66
N GLY A 108 -5.13 14.60 9.50
CA GLY A 108 -4.72 15.83 10.19
C GLY A 108 -3.49 15.62 11.07
N ASP A 109 -3.40 14.51 11.78
CA ASP A 109 -2.23 14.16 12.60
C ASP A 109 -0.97 13.92 11.74
N LEU A 110 -1.12 13.22 10.61
CA LEU A 110 -0.02 12.99 9.68
C LEU A 110 0.48 14.28 9.05
N GLN A 111 -0.42 15.17 8.67
CA GLN A 111 -0.08 16.50 8.11
C GLN A 111 0.69 17.36 9.11
N ARG A 112 0.27 17.38 10.38
CA ARG A 112 1.01 18.08 11.44
C ARG A 112 2.41 17.50 11.63
N LYS A 113 2.54 16.20 11.68
CA LYS A 113 3.84 15.50 11.80
C LYS A 113 4.75 15.78 10.59
N TYR A 114 4.18 15.84 9.41
CA TYR A 114 4.90 16.18 8.18
C TYR A 114 5.43 17.62 8.26
N ALA A 115 4.57 18.59 8.53
CA ALA A 115 4.95 20.00 8.60
C ALA A 115 6.05 20.27 9.64
N ILE A 116 6.00 19.61 10.81
CA ILE A 116 7.05 19.72 11.83
C ILE A 116 8.39 19.21 11.28
N ARG A 117 8.41 18.03 10.63
CA ARG A 117 9.64 17.46 10.08
C ARG A 117 10.23 18.30 8.96
N GLU A 118 9.38 18.79 8.08
CA GLU A 118 9.78 19.70 7.00
C GLU A 118 10.43 20.98 7.56
N SER A 119 9.82 21.59 8.58
CA SER A 119 10.38 22.74 9.27
C SER A 119 11.75 22.44 9.92
N MET A 120 11.87 21.26 10.56
CA MET A 120 13.15 20.85 11.16
C MET A 120 14.25 20.64 10.09
N ILE A 121 13.94 20.00 8.97
CA ILE A 121 14.89 19.82 7.86
C ILE A 121 15.35 21.18 7.36
N LYS A 122 14.41 22.08 7.08
CA LYS A 122 14.74 23.44 6.61
C LYS A 122 15.65 24.18 7.58
N SER A 123 15.36 24.09 8.89
CA SER A 123 16.21 24.72 9.91
C SER A 123 17.61 24.14 9.94
N LEU A 124 17.80 22.85 9.66
CA LEU A 124 19.13 22.22 9.59
C LEU A 124 19.86 22.62 8.32
N ASP A 125 19.18 22.78 7.20
CA ASP A 125 19.77 23.27 5.95
C ASP A 125 20.26 24.71 6.11
N ASP A 126 19.48 25.56 6.79
CA ASP A 126 19.86 26.96 7.09
C ASP A 126 21.08 27.08 8.03
N LEU A 127 21.39 26.05 8.82
CA LEU A 127 22.57 26.02 9.69
C LEU A 127 23.87 25.61 8.95
N ASN A 128 23.73 24.92 7.82
CA ASN A 128 24.86 24.41 7.03
C ASN A 128 25.21 25.27 5.82
N GLY A 129 24.46 26.34 5.57
CA GLY A 129 24.69 27.34 4.49
C GLY A 129 25.31 28.58 5.03
#